data_5f8291ddfd08318aa20d90bf64fd3da7
#
_entry.id   5f8291ddfd08318aa20d90bf64fd3da7
#
_cell.length_a   1.000
_cell.length_b   1.000
_cell.length_c   1.000
_cell.angle_alpha   90.00
_cell.angle_beta   90.00
_cell.angle_gamma   90.00
#
_symmetry.space_group_name_H-M   'P 1'
#
loop_
_entity.id
_entity.type
_entity.pdbx_description
1 polymer ?
#
loop_
_entity_poly.entity_id
_entity_poly.type
_entity_poly.pdbx_seq_one_letter_code
_entity_poly.pdbx_strand_id
1 'polypeptide(L)'
;MRRFMKAVAIAAMSMALLTGCGTKQVADKKENKETITITHSKGEAKVPADVKKAVVFELSVLDTMDALGVDVELGLPSGLPEYLKGYEADAINVGSMKEANVEAIYDFEPDVIFISGRLESYYDELSKIAPTVYVSLNAETYIDDVKESINNVAKIFNKTEEAEAKLAVLDGKVEETKTLANATDEKALMLLANEGSLSVYGKGSRYGFIHDSLDVKCADENIAVSTHGQDASYEYISETNPDILFVIDRSAAVGGSVYAKDSLNNDLVNGTNAAKNGKVVYLDSTLWYLAGGGLNSTTVQIDEVIQALK
;
A
#
# COMPACT_ATOMS: atom_id res chain seq x y z
N MET A 1 -40.15 17.13 -68.36
CA MET A 1 -39.65 17.95 -69.48
C MET A 1 -38.12 18.05 -69.40
N ARG A 2 -37.53 17.57 -70.45
CA ARG A 2 -36.26 17.95 -71.10
C ARG A 2 -34.97 17.94 -70.19
N ARG A 3 -34.09 16.95 -70.46
CA ARG A 3 -33.10 16.86 -71.60
C ARG A 3 -31.86 17.73 -71.25
N PHE A 4 -30.64 17.40 -71.36
CA PHE A 4 -29.72 16.60 -72.18
C PHE A 4 -28.32 17.06 -71.70
N MET A 5 -27.25 16.52 -71.78
CA MET A 5 -26.51 15.49 -72.49
C MET A 5 -25.00 15.79 -72.31
N LYS A 6 -24.27 14.75 -72.14
CA LYS A 6 -22.95 14.41 -72.69
C LYS A 6 -21.83 15.48 -72.81
N ALA A 7 -20.66 15.11 -72.33
CA ALA A 7 -19.50 14.97 -73.24
C ALA A 7 -18.34 14.19 -72.59
N VAL A 8 -17.85 13.24 -73.31
CA VAL A 8 -16.68 12.37 -73.19
C VAL A 8 -15.50 13.17 -73.78
N ALA A 9 -14.31 12.99 -73.18
CA ALA A 9 -13.04 13.19 -73.87
C ALA A 9 -11.95 12.26 -73.27
N ILE A 10 -11.44 11.43 -74.14
CA ILE A 10 -10.36 10.43 -74.05
C ILE A 10 -9.05 11.17 -74.42
N ALA A 11 -7.94 10.78 -73.82
CA ALA A 11 -6.57 10.63 -74.33
C ALA A 11 -5.56 11.01 -73.25
N ALA A 12 -4.41 10.43 -73.08
CA ALA A 12 -3.65 9.36 -73.67
C ALA A 12 -2.46 9.11 -72.73
N MET A 13 -2.15 7.88 -72.56
CA MET A 13 -0.89 7.18 -72.32
C MET A 13 0.40 7.99 -72.37
N SER A 14 1.21 7.95 -71.26
CA SER A 14 2.67 8.00 -71.37
C SER A 14 3.27 7.13 -70.28
N MET A 15 3.87 6.06 -70.67
CA MET A 15 4.64 5.07 -69.92
C MET A 15 6.03 5.68 -69.65
N ALA A 16 6.42 5.75 -68.40
CA ALA A 16 7.83 5.93 -68.01
C ALA A 16 8.18 4.92 -66.90
N LEU A 17 8.86 3.88 -67.28
CA LEU A 17 9.50 2.91 -66.42
C LEU A 17 10.74 3.61 -65.76
N LEU A 18 10.71 3.80 -64.45
CA LEU A 18 11.88 4.06 -63.63
C LEU A 18 11.95 2.99 -62.55
N THR A 19 12.86 2.04 -62.72
CA THR A 19 13.32 1.07 -61.75
C THR A 19 14.02 1.85 -60.63
N GLY A 20 13.31 2.03 -59.50
CA GLY A 20 13.88 2.50 -58.24
C GLY A 20 13.89 1.36 -57.23
N CYS A 21 15.06 0.90 -56.82
CA CYS A 21 15.28 0.08 -55.62
C CYS A 21 14.67 0.79 -54.43
N GLY A 22 13.47 0.41 -54.01
CA GLY A 22 12.86 0.84 -52.77
C GLY A 22 13.27 -0.11 -51.65
N THR A 23 14.19 0.33 -50.82
CA THR A 23 14.36 -0.22 -49.46
C THR A 23 13.00 -0.22 -48.78
N LYS A 24 12.52 -1.43 -48.48
CA LYS A 24 11.37 -1.57 -47.53
C LYS A 24 11.79 -0.97 -46.19
N GLN A 25 11.38 0.26 -45.90
CA GLN A 25 11.24 0.72 -44.54
C GLN A 25 10.14 -0.16 -43.93
N VAL A 26 10.56 -1.06 -43.07
CA VAL A 26 9.67 -1.67 -42.07
C VAL A 26 9.30 -0.51 -41.17
N ALA A 27 8.13 0.06 -41.40
CA ALA A 27 7.52 0.94 -40.42
C ALA A 27 7.19 0.07 -39.21
N ASP A 28 8.00 0.17 -38.19
CA ASP A 28 7.61 -0.27 -36.84
C ASP A 28 6.28 0.40 -36.53
N LYS A 29 5.19 -0.34 -36.72
CA LYS A 29 3.93 0.01 -36.09
C LYS A 29 4.18 -0.13 -34.57
N LYS A 30 4.59 0.95 -33.90
CA LYS A 30 4.33 1.08 -32.47
C LYS A 30 2.82 0.91 -32.31
N GLU A 31 2.39 -0.26 -31.91
CA GLU A 31 1.06 -0.45 -31.36
C GLU A 31 0.92 0.56 -30.24
N ASN A 32 0.01 1.50 -30.43
CA ASN A 32 -0.35 2.45 -29.40
C ASN A 32 -1.17 1.67 -28.37
N LYS A 33 -0.48 0.90 -27.51
CA LYS A 33 -1.13 0.19 -26.40
C LYS A 33 -1.76 1.25 -25.51
N GLU A 34 -3.03 1.09 -25.23
CA GLU A 34 -3.74 1.93 -24.27
C GLU A 34 -3.02 1.87 -22.93
N THR A 35 -2.83 3.02 -22.28
CA THR A 35 -2.12 3.13 -21.01
C THR A 35 -2.96 3.88 -19.99
N ILE A 36 -2.81 3.49 -18.74
CA ILE A 36 -3.35 4.15 -17.56
C ILE A 36 -2.24 4.99 -16.95
N THR A 37 -2.47 6.28 -16.73
CA THR A 37 -1.51 7.13 -16.03
C THR A 37 -1.82 7.10 -14.53
N ILE A 38 -0.81 6.74 -13.74
CA ILE A 38 -0.83 6.78 -12.27
C ILE A 38 0.14 7.86 -11.81
N THR A 39 -0.38 8.85 -11.08
CA THR A 39 0.42 9.90 -10.46
C THR A 39 0.84 9.46 -9.05
N HIS A 40 2.07 9.71 -8.66
CA HIS A 40 2.62 9.40 -7.34
C HIS A 40 3.74 10.39 -6.97
N SER A 41 4.24 10.36 -5.76
CA SER A 41 5.21 11.35 -5.24
C SER A 41 6.54 11.44 -6.03
N LYS A 42 6.87 10.44 -6.85
CA LYS A 42 8.06 10.45 -7.74
C LYS A 42 7.75 10.87 -9.18
N GLY A 43 6.49 11.12 -9.53
CA GLY A 43 6.08 11.53 -10.87
C GLY A 43 4.88 10.76 -11.40
N GLU A 44 4.94 10.33 -12.66
CA GLU A 44 3.87 9.59 -13.33
C GLU A 44 4.40 8.27 -13.89
N ALA A 45 3.64 7.19 -13.65
CA ALA A 45 3.84 5.90 -14.29
C ALA A 45 2.75 5.68 -15.36
N LYS A 46 3.14 5.36 -16.60
CA LYS A 46 2.23 4.99 -17.69
C LYS A 46 2.17 3.48 -17.82
N VAL A 47 1.22 2.88 -17.14
CA VAL A 47 1.03 1.43 -17.05
C VAL A 47 0.16 0.94 -18.22
N PRO A 48 0.48 -0.18 -18.90
CA PRO A 48 -0.41 -0.77 -19.90
C PRO A 48 -1.80 -1.04 -19.32
N ALA A 49 -2.86 -0.82 -20.12
CA ALA A 49 -4.24 -1.08 -19.69
C ALA A 49 -4.54 -2.58 -19.47
N ASP A 50 -3.74 -3.48 -20.02
CA ASP A 50 -3.86 -4.94 -19.89
C ASP A 50 -2.57 -5.50 -19.25
N VAL A 51 -2.48 -5.41 -17.90
CA VAL A 51 -1.36 -5.91 -17.11
C VAL A 51 -1.47 -7.42 -16.96
N LYS A 52 -0.41 -8.15 -17.30
CA LYS A 52 -0.28 -9.60 -17.15
C LYS A 52 0.77 -10.01 -16.12
N LYS A 53 1.80 -9.17 -15.96
CA LYS A 53 2.93 -9.43 -15.06
C LYS A 53 3.16 -8.23 -14.16
N ALA A 54 3.16 -8.44 -12.87
CA ALA A 54 3.43 -7.39 -11.89
C ALA A 54 4.56 -7.79 -10.93
N VAL A 55 5.49 -6.87 -10.68
CA VAL A 55 6.45 -7.00 -9.57
C VAL A 55 5.93 -6.18 -8.40
N VAL A 56 5.79 -6.83 -7.23
CA VAL A 56 5.19 -6.19 -6.06
C VAL A 56 6.09 -6.35 -4.83
N PHE A 57 6.80 -5.29 -4.48
CA PHE A 57 7.57 -5.22 -3.24
C PHE A 57 6.78 -4.60 -2.08
N GLU A 58 5.75 -3.81 -2.39
CA GLU A 58 4.92 -3.18 -1.36
C GLU A 58 3.76 -4.09 -0.95
N LEU A 59 3.79 -4.56 0.30
CA LEU A 59 2.83 -5.55 0.80
C LEU A 59 1.39 -5.01 0.86
N SER A 60 1.20 -3.71 1.05
CA SER A 60 -0.13 -3.09 1.00
C SER A 60 -0.79 -3.24 -0.37
N VAL A 61 0.02 -3.24 -1.43
CA VAL A 61 -0.45 -3.49 -2.80
C VAL A 61 -0.83 -4.95 -2.97
N LEU A 62 0.01 -5.89 -2.53
CA LEU A 62 -0.31 -7.33 -2.63
C LEU A 62 -1.56 -7.69 -1.81
N ASP A 63 -1.70 -7.12 -0.62
CA ASP A 63 -2.90 -7.22 0.23
C ASP A 63 -4.15 -6.71 -0.49
N THR A 64 -4.02 -5.58 -1.18
CA THR A 64 -5.13 -5.01 -1.96
C THR A 64 -5.45 -5.87 -3.19
N MET A 65 -4.44 -6.40 -3.88
CA MET A 65 -4.62 -7.32 -5.00
C MET A 65 -5.35 -8.59 -4.56
N ASP A 66 -4.96 -9.16 -3.42
CA ASP A 66 -5.64 -10.29 -2.78
C ASP A 66 -7.12 -9.97 -2.50
N ALA A 67 -7.36 -8.86 -1.83
CA ALA A 67 -8.71 -8.40 -1.49
C ALA A 67 -9.61 -8.20 -2.72
N LEU A 68 -9.05 -7.77 -3.85
CA LEU A 68 -9.78 -7.50 -5.10
C LEU A 68 -9.84 -8.72 -6.04
N GLY A 69 -9.21 -9.84 -5.68
CA GLY A 69 -9.14 -11.04 -6.51
C GLY A 69 -8.44 -10.77 -7.85
N VAL A 70 -7.27 -10.12 -7.79
CA VAL A 70 -6.41 -9.89 -8.96
C VAL A 70 -5.65 -11.17 -9.28
N ASP A 71 -5.70 -11.61 -10.54
CA ASP A 71 -5.04 -12.83 -11.01
C ASP A 71 -4.10 -12.47 -12.18
N VAL A 72 -2.81 -12.35 -11.89
CA VAL A 72 -1.72 -12.06 -12.83
C VAL A 72 -0.45 -12.77 -12.39
N GLU A 73 0.52 -12.93 -13.30
CA GLU A 73 1.83 -13.45 -12.94
C GLU A 73 2.57 -12.46 -12.02
N LEU A 74 3.16 -12.97 -10.94
CA LEU A 74 3.77 -12.15 -9.90
C LEU A 74 5.28 -12.36 -9.78
N GLY A 75 6.01 -11.26 -9.63
CA GLY A 75 7.36 -11.22 -9.09
C GLY A 75 7.29 -10.67 -7.66
N LEU A 76 7.68 -11.47 -6.66
CA LEU A 76 7.54 -11.13 -5.24
C LEU A 76 8.87 -11.24 -4.50
N PRO A 77 9.10 -10.42 -3.46
CA PRO A 77 10.23 -10.61 -2.57
C PRO A 77 10.05 -11.86 -1.72
N SER A 78 11.15 -12.44 -1.26
CA SER A 78 11.12 -13.53 -0.29
C SER A 78 10.68 -13.05 1.10
N GLY A 79 10.09 -13.97 1.88
CA GLY A 79 9.73 -13.73 3.28
C GLY A 79 8.41 -12.99 3.43
N LEU A 80 7.42 -13.34 2.63
CA LEU A 80 6.06 -12.83 2.78
C LEU A 80 5.46 -13.23 4.15
N PRO A 81 4.61 -12.40 4.73
CA PRO A 81 3.88 -12.74 5.93
C PRO A 81 2.92 -13.92 5.68
N GLU A 82 2.60 -14.66 6.73
CA GLU A 82 1.87 -15.93 6.64
C GLU A 82 0.57 -15.84 5.85
N TYR A 83 -0.20 -14.75 6.00
CA TYR A 83 -1.48 -14.57 5.30
C TYR A 83 -1.34 -14.33 3.78
N LEU A 84 -0.15 -13.91 3.31
CA LEU A 84 0.18 -13.74 1.88
C LEU A 84 1.12 -14.82 1.34
N LYS A 85 1.58 -15.73 2.19
CA LYS A 85 2.61 -16.72 1.85
C LYS A 85 2.19 -17.66 0.73
N GLY A 86 0.89 -17.88 0.54
CA GLY A 86 0.37 -18.69 -0.55
C GLY A 86 0.80 -18.20 -1.94
N TYR A 87 1.06 -16.91 -2.09
CA TYR A 87 1.52 -16.31 -3.35
C TYR A 87 2.99 -16.67 -3.71
N GLU A 88 3.82 -17.08 -2.72
CA GLU A 88 5.22 -17.45 -3.00
C GLU A 88 5.35 -18.70 -3.88
N ALA A 89 4.36 -19.58 -3.88
CA ALA A 89 4.44 -20.87 -4.58
C ALA A 89 4.49 -20.71 -6.12
N ASP A 90 3.80 -19.72 -6.66
CA ASP A 90 3.64 -19.47 -8.10
C ASP A 90 4.38 -18.21 -8.57
N ALA A 91 4.98 -17.43 -7.65
CA ALA A 91 5.68 -16.19 -7.97
C ALA A 91 7.16 -16.40 -8.29
N ILE A 92 7.69 -15.54 -9.16
CA ILE A 92 9.14 -15.42 -9.35
C ILE A 92 9.74 -14.65 -8.17
N ASN A 93 10.85 -15.16 -7.60
CA ASN A 93 11.57 -14.44 -6.56
C ASN A 93 12.37 -13.27 -7.16
N VAL A 94 12.05 -12.05 -6.76
CA VAL A 94 12.68 -10.82 -7.24
C VAL A 94 13.58 -10.14 -6.19
N GLY A 95 13.98 -10.86 -5.16
CA GLY A 95 14.87 -10.39 -4.11
C GLY A 95 14.26 -10.44 -2.71
N SER A 96 14.53 -9.45 -1.90
CA SER A 96 13.99 -9.30 -0.54
C SER A 96 13.21 -7.99 -0.39
N MET A 97 12.56 -7.81 0.76
CA MET A 97 11.84 -6.55 1.10
C MET A 97 12.72 -5.29 1.12
N LYS A 98 14.07 -5.44 1.10
CA LYS A 98 15.03 -4.33 1.20
C LYS A 98 16.06 -4.31 0.08
N GLU A 99 16.09 -5.33 -0.76
CA GLU A 99 17.08 -5.49 -1.83
C GLU A 99 16.41 -6.12 -3.05
N ALA A 100 16.33 -5.37 -4.15
CA ALA A 100 15.78 -5.85 -5.41
C ALA A 100 16.83 -6.66 -6.20
N ASN A 101 16.41 -7.80 -6.71
CA ASN A 101 17.19 -8.53 -7.71
C ASN A 101 16.84 -8.00 -9.11
N VAL A 102 17.57 -6.97 -9.54
CA VAL A 102 17.32 -6.23 -10.79
C VAL A 102 17.39 -7.14 -12.01
N GLU A 103 18.30 -8.13 -12.03
CA GLU A 103 18.43 -9.10 -13.11
C GLU A 103 17.17 -9.98 -13.22
N ALA A 104 16.69 -10.53 -12.10
CA ALA A 104 15.48 -11.35 -12.10
C ALA A 104 14.24 -10.53 -12.51
N ILE A 105 14.17 -9.26 -12.13
CA ILE A 105 13.08 -8.35 -12.54
C ILE A 105 13.14 -8.09 -14.04
N TYR A 106 14.35 -7.85 -14.58
CA TYR A 106 14.53 -7.63 -16.01
C TYR A 106 14.15 -8.87 -16.84
N ASP A 107 14.55 -10.05 -16.40
CA ASP A 107 14.24 -11.32 -17.07
C ASP A 107 12.75 -11.68 -16.96
N PHE A 108 12.07 -11.23 -15.92
CA PHE A 108 10.64 -11.44 -15.74
C PHE A 108 9.80 -10.59 -16.70
N GLU A 109 10.34 -9.46 -17.21
CA GLU A 109 9.66 -8.53 -18.13
C GLU A 109 8.29 -8.07 -17.60
N PRO A 110 8.21 -7.41 -16.42
CA PRO A 110 6.96 -6.98 -15.83
C PRO A 110 6.30 -5.85 -16.63
N ASP A 111 4.97 -5.77 -16.60
CA ASP A 111 4.19 -4.66 -17.14
C ASP A 111 4.13 -3.47 -16.15
N VAL A 112 4.29 -3.75 -14.85
CA VAL A 112 4.28 -2.76 -13.77
C VAL A 112 5.12 -3.24 -12.58
N ILE A 113 5.74 -2.30 -11.88
CA ILE A 113 6.50 -2.53 -10.64
C ILE A 113 5.92 -1.64 -9.53
N PHE A 114 5.69 -2.21 -8.33
CA PHE A 114 5.25 -1.46 -7.16
C PHE A 114 6.33 -1.50 -6.07
N ILE A 115 6.77 -0.33 -5.65
CA ILE A 115 7.72 -0.14 -4.56
C ILE A 115 7.28 0.94 -3.58
N SER A 116 7.93 1.02 -2.43
CA SER A 116 7.77 2.09 -1.44
C SER A 116 9.11 2.53 -0.86
N GLY A 117 9.11 3.24 0.25
CA GLY A 117 10.29 3.81 0.88
C GLY A 117 11.43 2.83 1.17
N ARG A 118 11.15 1.53 1.38
CA ARG A 118 12.21 0.52 1.60
C ARG A 118 13.13 0.32 0.40
N LEU A 119 12.61 0.56 -0.81
CA LEU A 119 13.34 0.41 -2.08
C LEU A 119 13.42 1.72 -2.86
N GLU A 120 13.28 2.86 -2.20
CA GLU A 120 13.31 4.18 -2.84
C GLU A 120 14.56 4.40 -3.70
N SER A 121 15.71 3.91 -3.25
CA SER A 121 16.99 4.03 -3.97
C SER A 121 17.03 3.27 -5.30
N TYR A 122 16.14 2.29 -5.49
CA TYR A 122 16.03 1.52 -6.74
C TYR A 122 15.07 2.14 -7.75
N TYR A 123 14.32 3.20 -7.40
CA TYR A 123 13.27 3.76 -8.24
C TYR A 123 13.72 4.08 -9.67
N ASP A 124 14.85 4.80 -9.81
CA ASP A 124 15.38 5.21 -11.12
C ASP A 124 15.87 4.04 -11.98
N GLU A 125 16.36 2.97 -11.35
CA GLU A 125 16.81 1.78 -12.01
C GLU A 125 15.64 0.92 -12.48
N LEU A 126 14.69 0.66 -11.61
CA LEU A 126 13.49 -0.13 -11.90
C LEU A 126 12.60 0.57 -12.96
N SER A 127 12.51 1.89 -12.93
CA SER A 127 11.76 2.67 -13.91
C SER A 127 12.31 2.60 -15.34
N LYS A 128 13.55 2.08 -15.53
CA LYS A 128 14.10 1.79 -16.85
C LYS A 128 13.65 0.43 -17.38
N ILE A 129 13.21 -0.46 -16.50
CA ILE A 129 12.72 -1.81 -16.84
C ILE A 129 11.23 -1.75 -17.17
N ALA A 130 10.42 -1.18 -16.28
CA ALA A 130 8.97 -1.07 -16.46
C ALA A 130 8.40 0.16 -15.72
N PRO A 131 7.16 0.60 -16.05
CA PRO A 131 6.45 1.61 -15.28
C PRO A 131 6.46 1.25 -13.81
N THR A 132 7.06 2.13 -12.98
CA THR A 132 7.22 1.89 -11.53
C THR A 132 6.33 2.85 -10.76
N VAL A 133 5.39 2.30 -10.02
CA VAL A 133 4.48 3.02 -9.13
C VAL A 133 5.10 3.07 -7.74
N TYR A 134 5.33 4.29 -7.24
CA TYR A 134 5.86 4.50 -5.90
C TYR A 134 4.71 4.75 -4.93
N VAL A 135 4.49 3.83 -4.00
CA VAL A 135 3.45 3.94 -2.97
C VAL A 135 4.00 4.67 -1.76
N SER A 136 3.33 5.74 -1.35
CA SER A 136 3.64 6.48 -0.13
C SER A 136 2.36 6.78 0.64
N LEU A 137 2.43 6.63 1.97
CA LEU A 137 1.33 6.91 2.88
C LEU A 137 1.83 7.94 3.90
N ASN A 138 1.17 9.10 3.95
CA ASN A 138 1.46 10.13 4.94
C ASN A 138 0.72 9.83 6.24
N ALA A 139 1.33 10.09 7.36
CA ALA A 139 0.71 9.88 8.65
C ALA A 139 -0.56 10.73 8.85
N GLU A 140 -0.52 12.00 8.41
CA GLU A 140 -1.62 12.95 8.59
C GLU A 140 -2.82 12.67 7.67
N THR A 141 -2.60 12.09 6.47
CA THR A 141 -3.62 11.79 5.45
C THR A 141 -3.78 10.29 5.20
N TYR A 142 -3.40 9.47 6.19
CA TYR A 142 -3.22 8.03 6.03
C TYR A 142 -4.42 7.32 5.38
N ILE A 143 -5.63 7.56 5.86
CA ILE A 143 -6.84 6.90 5.32
C ILE A 143 -7.12 7.34 3.89
N ASP A 144 -6.91 8.62 3.56
CA ASP A 144 -7.11 9.13 2.21
C ASP A 144 -6.05 8.57 1.24
N ASP A 145 -4.78 8.51 1.67
CA ASP A 145 -3.68 7.94 0.88
C ASP A 145 -3.89 6.43 0.65
N VAL A 146 -4.38 5.70 1.66
CA VAL A 146 -4.76 4.28 1.53
C VAL A 146 -5.86 4.12 0.48
N LYS A 147 -6.91 4.93 0.53
CA LYS A 147 -8.01 4.89 -0.46
C LYS A 147 -7.52 5.23 -1.86
N GLU A 148 -6.62 6.21 -2.00
CA GLU A 148 -5.99 6.53 -3.29
C GLU A 148 -5.16 5.36 -3.81
N SER A 149 -4.34 4.74 -2.97
CA SER A 149 -3.54 3.57 -3.33
C SER A 149 -4.43 2.40 -3.80
N ILE A 150 -5.51 2.09 -3.07
CA ILE A 150 -6.48 1.06 -3.44
C ILE A 150 -7.12 1.38 -4.81
N ASN A 151 -7.53 2.63 -5.03
CA ASN A 151 -8.12 3.06 -6.30
C ASN A 151 -7.11 2.96 -7.46
N ASN A 152 -5.84 3.26 -7.22
CA ASN A 152 -4.79 3.12 -8.23
C ASN A 152 -4.56 1.65 -8.60
N VAL A 153 -4.49 0.75 -7.62
CA VAL A 153 -4.42 -0.71 -7.85
C VAL A 153 -5.65 -1.18 -8.63
N ALA A 154 -6.84 -0.77 -8.21
CA ALA A 154 -8.09 -1.14 -8.87
C ALA A 154 -8.15 -0.69 -10.34
N LYS A 155 -7.70 0.53 -10.65
CA LYS A 155 -7.62 1.04 -12.03
C LYS A 155 -6.66 0.21 -12.88
N ILE A 156 -5.46 -0.10 -12.34
CA ILE A 156 -4.43 -0.87 -13.06
C ILE A 156 -4.95 -2.27 -13.43
N PHE A 157 -5.69 -2.92 -12.52
CA PHE A 157 -6.13 -4.30 -12.69
C PHE A 157 -7.61 -4.44 -13.08
N ASN A 158 -8.29 -3.35 -13.50
CA ASN A 158 -9.70 -3.34 -13.90
C ASN A 158 -10.65 -3.89 -12.83
N LYS A 159 -10.44 -3.49 -11.56
CA LYS A 159 -11.19 -3.90 -10.37
C LYS A 159 -11.91 -2.74 -9.69
N THR A 160 -12.31 -1.72 -10.46
CA THR A 160 -12.87 -0.48 -9.87
C THR A 160 -14.21 -0.74 -9.15
N GLU A 161 -15.08 -1.58 -9.69
CA GLU A 161 -16.38 -1.88 -9.07
C GLU A 161 -16.21 -2.64 -7.75
N GLU A 162 -15.29 -3.62 -7.72
CA GLU A 162 -14.97 -4.37 -6.51
C GLU A 162 -14.36 -3.46 -5.43
N ALA A 163 -13.48 -2.54 -5.85
CA ALA A 163 -12.84 -1.59 -4.95
C ALA A 163 -13.86 -0.61 -4.36
N GLU A 164 -14.75 -0.03 -5.18
CA GLU A 164 -15.80 0.88 -4.71
C GLU A 164 -16.68 0.24 -3.63
N ALA A 165 -17.10 -1.02 -3.83
CA ALA A 165 -17.91 -1.74 -2.86
C ALA A 165 -17.16 -1.95 -1.52
N LYS A 166 -15.87 -2.31 -1.58
CA LYS A 166 -15.05 -2.53 -0.37
C LYS A 166 -14.65 -1.24 0.32
N LEU A 167 -14.36 -0.17 -0.44
CA LEU A 167 -14.08 1.15 0.10
C LEU A 167 -15.29 1.73 0.84
N ALA A 168 -16.52 1.50 0.35
CA ALA A 168 -17.72 1.90 1.08
C ALA A 168 -17.85 1.21 2.44
N VAL A 169 -17.42 -0.06 2.56
CA VAL A 169 -17.36 -0.77 3.85
C VAL A 169 -16.30 -0.16 4.76
N LEU A 170 -15.11 0.14 4.21
CA LEU A 170 -14.02 0.78 4.95
C LEU A 170 -14.45 2.16 5.48
N ASP A 171 -15.10 2.98 4.65
CA ASP A 171 -15.64 4.29 5.05
C ASP A 171 -16.67 4.15 6.20
N GLY A 172 -17.56 3.16 6.12
CA GLY A 172 -18.51 2.86 7.19
C GLY A 172 -17.81 2.54 8.52
N LYS A 173 -16.71 1.77 8.48
CA LYS A 173 -15.93 1.45 9.69
C LYS A 173 -15.18 2.67 10.25
N VAL A 174 -14.63 3.53 9.39
CA VAL A 174 -14.03 4.80 9.81
C VAL A 174 -15.05 5.65 10.57
N GLU A 175 -16.26 5.81 10.04
CA GLU A 175 -17.32 6.61 10.68
C GLU A 175 -17.85 5.94 11.96
N GLU A 176 -17.96 4.60 12.02
CA GLU A 176 -18.26 3.87 13.24
C GLU A 176 -17.21 4.15 14.32
N THR A 177 -15.92 4.08 13.96
CA THR A 177 -14.82 4.32 14.89
C THR A 177 -14.86 5.73 15.45
N LYS A 178 -15.04 6.74 14.59
CA LYS A 178 -15.19 8.15 15.03
C LYS A 178 -16.37 8.33 15.98
N THR A 179 -17.50 7.68 15.68
CA THR A 179 -18.68 7.73 16.53
C THR A 179 -18.40 7.18 17.91
N LEU A 180 -17.72 6.02 18.00
CA LEU A 180 -17.35 5.39 19.27
C LEU A 180 -16.32 6.24 20.02
N ALA A 181 -15.28 6.72 19.34
CA ALA A 181 -14.20 7.54 19.94
C ALA A 181 -14.77 8.87 20.50
N ASN A 182 -15.73 9.48 19.82
CA ASN A 182 -16.37 10.71 20.28
C ASN A 182 -17.39 10.48 21.40
N ALA A 183 -17.86 9.24 21.61
CA ALA A 183 -18.80 8.89 22.67
C ALA A 183 -18.11 8.61 24.02
N THR A 184 -16.78 8.51 24.07
CA THR A 184 -16.02 8.25 25.29
C THR A 184 -14.98 9.33 25.57
N ASP A 185 -14.55 9.47 26.82
CA ASP A 185 -13.39 10.30 27.22
C ASP A 185 -12.11 9.50 27.39
N GLU A 186 -12.14 8.22 27.11
CA GLU A 186 -10.96 7.34 27.18
C GLU A 186 -9.84 7.83 26.26
N LYS A 187 -8.62 7.81 26.77
CA LYS A 187 -7.40 8.21 26.05
C LYS A 187 -6.53 7.02 25.78
N ALA A 188 -6.05 6.92 24.55
CA ALA A 188 -5.22 5.83 24.09
C ALA A 188 -3.75 6.23 23.96
N LEU A 189 -2.85 5.29 24.26
CA LEU A 189 -1.43 5.36 23.95
C LEU A 189 -1.10 4.28 22.92
N MET A 190 -0.45 4.66 21.81
CA MET A 190 0.06 3.73 20.82
C MET A 190 1.53 3.41 21.12
N LEU A 191 1.83 2.14 21.33
CA LEU A 191 3.14 1.62 21.72
C LEU A 191 3.65 0.59 20.70
N LEU A 192 4.92 0.67 20.34
CA LEU A 192 5.65 -0.38 19.66
C LEU A 192 6.71 -0.94 20.62
N ALA A 193 6.69 -2.26 20.82
CA ALA A 193 7.71 -3.00 21.54
C ALA A 193 8.64 -3.74 20.57
N ASN A 194 9.94 -3.66 20.81
CA ASN A 194 10.98 -4.27 19.97
C ASN A 194 12.15 -4.73 20.84
N GLU A 195 12.31 -6.02 21.05
CA GLU A 195 13.41 -6.60 21.83
C GLU A 195 13.61 -5.91 23.20
N GLY A 196 12.51 -5.60 23.88
CA GLY A 196 12.48 -4.93 25.17
C GLY A 196 12.58 -3.40 25.13
N SER A 197 12.90 -2.80 23.98
CA SER A 197 12.81 -1.35 23.78
C SER A 197 11.38 -0.95 23.47
N LEU A 198 10.97 0.25 23.91
CA LEU A 198 9.63 0.78 23.74
C LEU A 198 9.66 2.10 22.99
N SER A 199 8.76 2.29 22.07
CA SER A 199 8.53 3.56 21.38
C SER A 199 7.05 3.90 21.35
N VAL A 200 6.69 5.17 21.56
CA VAL A 200 5.32 5.67 21.52
C VAL A 200 5.08 6.56 20.31
N TYR A 201 3.84 6.57 19.84
CA TYR A 201 3.43 7.27 18.63
C TYR A 201 2.22 8.14 18.92
N GLY A 202 2.34 9.44 18.68
CA GLY A 202 1.27 10.40 18.74
C GLY A 202 0.77 10.81 17.35
N LYS A 203 -0.01 11.88 17.30
CA LYS A 203 -0.49 12.51 16.07
C LYS A 203 0.64 12.81 15.08
N GLY A 204 0.39 12.68 13.79
CA GLY A 204 1.36 12.91 12.73
C GLY A 204 2.49 11.87 12.66
N SER A 205 2.53 10.88 13.55
CA SER A 205 3.50 9.79 13.56
C SER A 205 3.02 8.58 12.74
N ARG A 206 3.90 7.62 12.47
CA ARG A 206 3.62 6.44 11.64
C ARG A 206 2.30 5.71 11.96
N TYR A 207 1.93 5.62 13.22
CA TYR A 207 0.69 4.97 13.69
C TYR A 207 -0.32 5.99 14.25
N GLY A 208 -0.06 7.28 14.03
CA GLY A 208 -0.88 8.37 14.52
C GLY A 208 -2.27 8.45 13.89
N PHE A 209 -2.52 7.75 12.79
CA PHE A 209 -3.79 7.78 12.09
C PHE A 209 -5.00 7.42 12.98
N ILE A 210 -4.80 6.64 14.06
CA ILE A 210 -5.87 6.37 15.02
C ILE A 210 -6.34 7.64 15.71
N HIS A 211 -5.43 8.61 15.91
CA HIS A 211 -5.72 9.92 16.49
C HIS A 211 -6.12 10.94 15.44
N ASP A 212 -5.43 10.94 14.28
CA ASP A 212 -5.60 11.95 13.23
C ASP A 212 -6.82 11.69 12.35
N SER A 213 -7.11 10.40 12.05
CA SER A 213 -8.17 10.00 11.11
C SER A 213 -9.34 9.31 11.77
N LEU A 214 -9.19 8.73 12.97
CA LEU A 214 -10.23 7.96 13.67
C LEU A 214 -10.73 8.64 14.95
N ASP A 215 -10.29 9.86 15.24
CA ASP A 215 -10.70 10.68 16.40
C ASP A 215 -10.40 10.04 17.78
N VAL A 216 -9.60 8.98 17.86
CA VAL A 216 -9.23 8.38 19.15
C VAL A 216 -8.40 9.37 19.96
N LYS A 217 -8.83 9.72 21.16
CA LYS A 217 -8.14 10.71 21.99
C LYS A 217 -6.75 10.22 22.39
N CYS A 218 -5.72 11.06 22.17
CA CYS A 218 -4.35 10.75 22.55
C CYS A 218 -4.14 10.89 24.06
N ALA A 219 -3.43 9.96 24.69
CA ALA A 219 -3.13 10.01 26.12
C ALA A 219 -2.08 11.09 26.45
N ASP A 220 -1.15 11.35 25.52
CA ASP A 220 -0.20 12.46 25.61
C ASP A 220 -0.11 13.19 24.26
N GLU A 221 -0.58 14.44 24.23
CA GLU A 221 -0.57 15.29 23.02
C GLU A 221 0.84 15.87 22.70
N ASN A 222 1.86 15.61 23.56
CA ASN A 222 3.21 16.14 23.40
C ASN A 222 4.20 15.12 22.84
N ILE A 223 3.74 13.93 22.43
CA ILE A 223 4.60 12.94 21.78
C ILE A 223 5.20 13.53 20.51
N ALA A 224 6.53 13.47 20.39
CA ALA A 224 7.24 13.99 19.23
C ALA A 224 6.82 13.27 17.94
N VAL A 225 6.56 14.01 16.88
CA VAL A 225 6.26 13.46 15.55
C VAL A 225 7.49 12.73 15.02
N SER A 226 7.38 11.42 14.79
CA SER A 226 8.47 10.60 14.29
C SER A 226 7.98 9.36 13.57
N THR A 227 8.68 8.98 12.49
CA THR A 227 8.46 7.70 11.80
C THR A 227 8.88 6.50 12.66
N HIS A 228 9.86 6.70 13.55
CA HIS A 228 10.39 5.63 14.42
C HIS A 228 9.80 5.65 15.83
N GLY A 229 8.93 6.63 16.12
CA GLY A 229 8.36 6.86 17.43
C GLY A 229 9.32 7.63 18.35
N GLN A 230 8.81 8.03 19.50
CA GLN A 230 9.57 8.59 20.61
C GLN A 230 9.92 7.47 21.58
N ASP A 231 11.19 7.37 21.98
CA ASP A 231 11.61 6.41 23.01
C ASP A 231 10.80 6.59 24.30
N ALA A 232 10.38 5.49 24.87
CA ALA A 232 9.59 5.47 26.09
C ALA A 232 10.11 4.45 27.09
N SER A 233 9.79 4.67 28.37
CA SER A 233 10.07 3.73 29.46
C SER A 233 8.77 3.21 30.07
N TYR A 234 8.85 2.21 30.93
CA TYR A 234 7.71 1.72 31.70
C TYR A 234 7.17 2.79 32.66
N GLU A 235 8.05 3.64 33.21
CA GLU A 235 7.68 4.80 34.03
C GLU A 235 6.85 5.78 33.22
N TYR A 236 7.24 6.10 31.99
CA TYR A 236 6.47 6.98 31.11
C TYR A 236 5.06 6.44 30.87
N ILE A 237 4.91 5.13 30.60
CA ILE A 237 3.59 4.49 30.42
C ILE A 237 2.76 4.61 31.70
N SER A 238 3.38 4.39 32.88
CA SER A 238 2.72 4.48 34.18
C SER A 238 2.30 5.91 34.51
N GLU A 239 3.14 6.91 34.22
CA GLU A 239 2.86 8.34 34.45
C GLU A 239 1.79 8.88 33.51
N THR A 240 1.83 8.48 32.22
CA THR A 240 0.82 8.82 31.21
C THR A 240 -0.53 8.18 31.56
N ASN A 241 -0.51 7.00 32.17
CA ASN A 241 -1.67 6.26 32.65
C ASN A 241 -2.84 6.19 31.65
N PRO A 242 -2.62 5.64 30.44
CA PRO A 242 -3.65 5.59 29.39
C PRO A 242 -4.83 4.70 29.81
N ASP A 243 -6.02 4.99 29.27
CA ASP A 243 -7.20 4.16 29.43
C ASP A 243 -7.22 2.98 28.46
N ILE A 244 -6.59 3.13 27.29
CA ILE A 244 -6.36 2.08 26.30
C ILE A 244 -4.86 2.10 25.94
N LEU A 245 -4.21 0.93 25.98
CA LEU A 245 -2.82 0.76 25.53
C LEU A 245 -2.82 -0.15 24.31
N PHE A 246 -2.67 0.43 23.11
CA PHE A 246 -2.45 -0.33 21.88
C PHE A 246 -0.99 -0.75 21.77
N VAL A 247 -0.74 -2.01 21.51
CA VAL A 247 0.61 -2.59 21.51
C VAL A 247 0.88 -3.28 20.17
N ILE A 248 1.88 -2.78 19.45
CA ILE A 248 2.46 -3.44 18.27
C ILE A 248 3.72 -4.17 18.73
N ASP A 249 3.74 -5.50 18.61
CA ASP A 249 4.90 -6.34 18.91
C ASP A 249 5.77 -6.55 17.67
N ARG A 250 6.76 -5.69 17.46
CA ARG A 250 7.67 -5.81 16.31
C ARG A 250 8.45 -7.14 16.36
N SER A 251 8.82 -7.61 17.54
CA SER A 251 9.54 -8.88 17.70
C SER A 251 8.71 -10.05 17.14
N ALA A 252 7.39 -10.05 17.38
CA ALA A 252 6.49 -11.03 16.83
C ALA A 252 6.37 -10.93 15.29
N ALA A 253 6.37 -9.71 14.74
CA ALA A 253 6.24 -9.49 13.30
C ALA A 253 7.48 -9.91 12.49
N VAL A 254 8.69 -9.80 13.06
CA VAL A 254 9.96 -10.02 12.32
C VAL A 254 10.80 -11.19 12.84
N GLY A 255 10.28 -11.98 13.78
CA GLY A 255 10.99 -13.16 14.32
C GLY A 255 12.03 -12.82 15.39
N GLY A 256 11.71 -11.88 16.29
CA GLY A 256 12.54 -11.55 17.45
C GLY A 256 12.44 -12.56 18.61
N SER A 257 13.13 -12.27 19.70
CA SER A 257 13.25 -13.16 20.87
C SER A 257 12.56 -12.64 22.12
N VAL A 258 12.35 -11.32 22.26
CA VAL A 258 11.68 -10.70 23.41
C VAL A 258 10.33 -10.13 22.95
N TYR A 259 9.26 -10.79 23.39
CA TYR A 259 7.89 -10.43 23.00
C TYR A 259 7.29 -9.38 23.94
N ALA A 260 6.43 -8.53 23.38
CA ALA A 260 5.77 -7.45 24.10
C ALA A 260 4.96 -7.96 25.30
N LYS A 261 4.28 -9.09 25.15
CA LYS A 261 3.43 -9.67 26.19
C LYS A 261 4.20 -10.05 27.46
N ASP A 262 5.46 -10.44 27.29
CA ASP A 262 6.32 -10.78 28.43
C ASP A 262 6.95 -9.53 29.03
N SER A 263 7.47 -8.63 28.19
CA SER A 263 8.17 -7.41 28.65
C SER A 263 7.23 -6.39 29.31
N LEU A 264 5.98 -6.29 28.86
CA LEU A 264 4.98 -5.38 29.45
C LEU A 264 4.29 -5.94 30.70
N ASN A 265 4.51 -7.21 31.05
CA ASN A 265 3.96 -7.78 32.28
C ASN A 265 4.82 -7.39 33.51
N ASN A 266 4.70 -6.15 33.94
CA ASN A 266 5.39 -5.62 35.11
C ASN A 266 4.48 -4.68 35.91
N ASP A 267 4.86 -4.35 37.16
CA ASP A 267 4.03 -3.58 38.10
C ASP A 267 3.66 -2.18 37.58
N LEU A 268 4.54 -1.53 36.81
CA LEU A 268 4.30 -0.20 36.27
C LEU A 268 3.19 -0.21 35.24
N VAL A 269 3.25 -1.13 34.27
CA VAL A 269 2.21 -1.29 33.24
C VAL A 269 0.92 -1.84 33.85
N ASN A 270 1.02 -2.86 34.72
CA ASN A 270 -0.13 -3.48 35.41
C ASN A 270 -0.86 -2.47 36.32
N GLY A 271 -0.18 -1.39 36.76
CA GLY A 271 -0.76 -0.30 37.54
C GLY A 271 -1.61 0.70 36.74
N THR A 272 -1.56 0.69 35.40
CA THR A 272 -2.28 1.63 34.55
C THR A 272 -3.79 1.38 34.51
N ASN A 273 -4.57 2.37 34.08
CA ASN A 273 -6.01 2.22 33.81
C ASN A 273 -6.25 1.17 32.74
N ALA A 274 -5.49 1.19 31.65
CA ALA A 274 -5.58 0.22 30.57
C ALA A 274 -5.47 -1.24 31.06
N ALA A 275 -4.46 -1.52 31.90
CA ALA A 275 -4.27 -2.86 32.44
C ALA A 275 -5.40 -3.26 33.41
N LYS A 276 -5.81 -2.37 34.32
CA LYS A 276 -6.89 -2.61 35.28
C LYS A 276 -8.25 -2.88 34.61
N ASN A 277 -8.48 -2.23 33.46
CA ASN A 277 -9.74 -2.36 32.71
C ASN A 277 -9.67 -3.44 31.61
N GLY A 278 -8.56 -4.18 31.49
CA GLY A 278 -8.36 -5.20 30.45
C GLY A 278 -8.24 -4.63 29.04
N LYS A 279 -7.84 -3.35 28.91
CA LYS A 279 -7.68 -2.61 27.65
C LYS A 279 -6.20 -2.45 27.24
N VAL A 280 -5.33 -3.41 27.58
CA VAL A 280 -4.01 -3.60 26.95
C VAL A 280 -4.24 -4.47 25.71
N VAL A 281 -4.30 -3.83 24.55
CA VAL A 281 -4.72 -4.43 23.29
C VAL A 281 -3.49 -4.75 22.44
N TYR A 282 -3.17 -6.03 22.32
CA TYR A 282 -2.11 -6.51 21.43
C TYR A 282 -2.66 -6.62 20.02
N LEU A 283 -2.21 -5.72 19.15
CA LEU A 283 -2.63 -5.60 17.76
C LEU A 283 -1.98 -6.68 16.88
N ASP A 284 -2.58 -7.00 15.74
CA ASP A 284 -1.93 -7.87 14.75
C ASP A 284 -0.64 -7.22 14.24
N SER A 285 0.48 -7.66 14.83
CA SER A 285 1.78 -7.05 14.58
C SER A 285 2.23 -7.15 13.14
N THR A 286 1.79 -8.15 12.39
CA THR A 286 2.08 -8.32 10.97
C THR A 286 1.38 -7.24 10.14
N LEU A 287 0.08 -7.07 10.35
CA LEU A 287 -0.72 -6.10 9.62
C LEU A 287 -0.34 -4.65 9.98
N TRP A 288 0.00 -4.40 11.25
CA TRP A 288 0.42 -3.06 11.68
C TRP A 288 1.86 -2.72 11.29
N TYR A 289 2.80 -3.66 11.43
CA TYR A 289 4.21 -3.36 11.24
C TYR A 289 4.72 -3.59 9.82
N LEU A 290 4.28 -4.67 9.14
CA LEU A 290 4.81 -5.07 7.83
C LEU A 290 3.92 -4.67 6.67
N ALA A 291 2.61 -4.83 6.78
CA ALA A 291 1.68 -4.81 5.66
C ALA A 291 0.52 -3.81 5.82
N GLY A 292 0.65 -2.81 6.69
CA GLY A 292 -0.37 -1.76 6.83
C GLY A 292 -0.55 -0.95 5.55
N GLY A 293 -1.77 -0.45 5.32
CA GLY A 293 -2.11 0.40 4.17
C GLY A 293 -2.70 -0.32 2.97
N GLY A 294 -2.92 -1.64 3.06
CA GLY A 294 -3.72 -2.38 2.08
C GLY A 294 -5.20 -2.42 2.47
N LEU A 295 -6.03 -2.97 1.61
CA LEU A 295 -7.48 -2.99 1.81
C LEU A 295 -7.90 -3.94 2.95
N ASN A 296 -7.36 -5.17 2.99
CA ASN A 296 -7.64 -6.11 4.07
C ASN A 296 -6.99 -5.64 5.38
N SER A 297 -5.70 -5.29 5.33
CA SER A 297 -4.93 -4.90 6.51
C SER A 297 -5.51 -3.65 7.19
N THR A 298 -5.86 -2.61 6.45
CA THR A 298 -6.47 -1.40 7.02
C THR A 298 -7.85 -1.68 7.60
N THR A 299 -8.64 -2.56 6.94
CA THR A 299 -9.95 -2.97 7.47
C THR A 299 -9.80 -3.67 8.83
N VAL A 300 -8.84 -4.59 8.96
CA VAL A 300 -8.57 -5.28 10.23
C VAL A 300 -8.04 -4.31 11.29
N GLN A 301 -7.11 -3.41 10.93
CA GLN A 301 -6.59 -2.40 11.85
C GLN A 301 -7.71 -1.54 12.46
N ILE A 302 -8.67 -1.11 11.64
CA ILE A 302 -9.82 -0.33 12.11
C ILE A 302 -10.74 -1.20 12.99
N ASP A 303 -10.96 -2.47 12.62
CA ASP A 303 -11.77 -3.39 13.44
C ASP A 303 -11.17 -3.60 14.84
N GLU A 304 -9.85 -3.71 14.96
CA GLU A 304 -9.16 -3.83 16.25
C GLU A 304 -9.36 -2.56 17.10
N VAL A 305 -9.31 -1.37 16.48
CA VAL A 305 -9.62 -0.11 17.19
C VAL A 305 -11.09 -0.06 17.62
N ILE A 306 -12.02 -0.46 16.75
CA ILE A 306 -13.46 -0.55 17.11
C ILE A 306 -13.68 -1.46 18.31
N GLN A 307 -13.02 -2.62 18.34
CA GLN A 307 -13.16 -3.56 19.46
C GLN A 307 -12.63 -2.99 20.78
N ALA A 308 -11.53 -2.23 20.74
CA ALA A 308 -10.96 -1.60 21.92
C ALA A 308 -11.84 -0.46 22.49
N LEU A 309 -12.63 0.19 21.63
CA LEU A 309 -13.53 1.29 22.03
C LEU A 309 -14.89 0.81 22.55
N LYS A 310 -15.25 -0.46 22.31
CA LYS A 310 -16.45 -1.12 22.85
C LYS A 310 -16.22 -1.68 24.23
#